data_41abe5e601fa80117ddc0ac88ffabf2a
#
_entry.id   41abe5e601fa80117ddc0ac88ffabf2a
#
_cell.length_a   1.000
_cell.length_b   1.000
_cell.length_c   1.000
_cell.angle_alpha   90.00
_cell.angle_beta   90.00
_cell.angle_gamma   90.00
#
_symmetry.space_group_name_H-M   'P 1'
#
loop_
_entity.id
_entity.type
_entity.pdbx_description
1 polymer ?
#
loop_
_entity_poly.entity_id
_entity_poly.type
_entity_poly.pdbx_seq_one_letter_code
_entity_poly.pdbx_strand_id
1 'polypeptide(L)'
;MTQVGHATARALLRRLAVEQAECRVPSLTAAIVRDGRTAWFGGRGRVDGAPPTPATQYRIGSITKSMVAVVVMRLRDEGLLRLNDPIGDHVKQTPLGQLTIAQLLSHTAGLTAEPPTTWWERSPGVAAADLLELLGPKDVKHRPGRRFHYSNVGFALLGELVASLRGTSWLSAVRGEVLAPLGMNDTTARPRAPHATGYAVHPWADVVQAEPEHDAEAMAPAGQLWSTSHDLASWAVFLGGDTGGVLCPDTLAEMREPVGVDDGDAWTGAFGLGLQLARSGGRRLAGHSGSMPGFLATVWADAGEGTGALFMANTTSGMTGTLLTDLLDIVQEYEPRLPDEWQPVAADAGLLALTGLWHWGPKPYALRLLPEGGLSLEPVGGAGRASRFVPQDDGTWLGLDGYYAGETLRVAADHLDLNTFVFTREPYSPGAPVPGGVRDWHA
;
A
#
# COMPACT_ATOMS: atom_id res chain seq x y z
N MET A 1 10.21 7.40 23.45
CA MET A 1 9.22 7.53 24.54
C MET A 1 7.91 6.97 24.04
N THR A 2 7.26 6.12 24.79
CA THR A 2 5.96 5.54 24.44
C THR A 2 4.93 6.66 24.40
N GLN A 3 4.26 6.84 23.28
CA GLN A 3 3.20 7.86 23.14
C GLN A 3 1.81 7.28 23.35
N VAL A 4 1.73 5.94 23.42
CA VAL A 4 0.53 5.24 23.84
C VAL A 4 0.45 5.19 25.36
N GLY A 5 -0.76 5.15 25.91
CA GLY A 5 -0.99 5.04 27.36
C GLY A 5 -0.45 3.73 27.95
N HIS A 6 -0.26 3.69 29.27
CA HIS A 6 0.30 2.51 29.95
C HIS A 6 -0.55 1.24 29.77
N ALA A 7 -1.88 1.38 29.69
CA ALA A 7 -2.78 0.24 29.48
C ALA A 7 -2.57 -0.36 28.08
N THR A 8 -2.54 0.49 27.07
CA THR A 8 -2.28 0.13 25.67
C THR A 8 -0.92 -0.55 25.53
N ALA A 9 0.13 0.08 26.07
CA ALA A 9 1.49 -0.46 26.00
C ALA A 9 1.58 -1.87 26.62
N ARG A 10 0.88 -2.13 27.74
CA ARG A 10 0.82 -3.45 28.36
C ARG A 10 0.03 -4.46 27.53
N ALA A 11 -1.07 -4.06 26.93
CA ALA A 11 -1.87 -4.91 26.05
C ALA A 11 -1.07 -5.33 24.82
N LEU A 12 -0.41 -4.37 24.14
CA LEU A 12 0.48 -4.62 23.01
C LEU A 12 1.63 -5.57 23.39
N LEU A 13 2.31 -5.30 24.51
CA LEU A 13 3.40 -6.15 24.96
C LEU A 13 2.92 -7.56 25.31
N ARG A 14 1.74 -7.70 25.91
CA ARG A 14 1.14 -9.01 26.20
C ARG A 14 0.87 -9.78 24.92
N ARG A 15 0.27 -9.15 23.91
CA ARG A 15 0.01 -9.80 22.62
C ARG A 15 1.31 -10.26 21.96
N LEU A 16 2.33 -9.41 21.96
CA LEU A 16 3.65 -9.73 21.43
C LEU A 16 4.31 -10.90 22.21
N ALA A 17 4.16 -10.91 23.54
CA ALA A 17 4.72 -11.97 24.38
C ALA A 17 4.05 -13.33 24.15
N VAL A 18 2.72 -13.34 23.94
CA VAL A 18 1.97 -14.55 23.57
C VAL A 18 2.48 -15.08 22.22
N GLU A 19 2.58 -14.23 21.21
CA GLU A 19 3.10 -14.62 19.90
C GLU A 19 4.50 -15.25 20.00
N GLN A 20 5.42 -14.58 20.70
CA GLN A 20 6.80 -15.06 20.83
C GLN A 20 6.86 -16.43 21.55
N ALA A 21 6.08 -16.61 22.61
CA ALA A 21 6.11 -17.82 23.42
C ALA A 21 5.40 -19.00 22.73
N GLU A 22 4.17 -18.80 22.27
CA GLU A 22 3.35 -19.87 21.67
C GLU A 22 3.84 -20.30 20.30
N CYS A 23 4.32 -19.34 19.50
CA CYS A 23 4.90 -19.62 18.19
C CYS A 23 6.40 -19.98 18.26
N ARG A 24 6.99 -20.03 19.45
CA ARG A 24 8.39 -20.43 19.68
C ARG A 24 9.39 -19.60 18.88
N VAL A 25 9.16 -18.27 18.81
CA VAL A 25 9.99 -17.35 18.02
C VAL A 25 11.25 -16.99 18.81
N PRO A 26 12.48 -17.21 18.28
CA PRO A 26 13.73 -16.93 19.01
C PRO A 26 13.88 -15.46 19.41
N SER A 27 13.55 -14.53 18.50
CA SER A 27 13.39 -13.11 18.80
C SER A 27 12.37 -12.45 17.88
N LEU A 28 11.66 -11.46 18.42
CA LEU A 28 10.56 -10.77 17.77
C LEU A 28 10.57 -9.30 18.18
N THR A 29 10.45 -8.41 17.21
CA THR A 29 10.20 -6.98 17.43
C THR A 29 8.89 -6.57 16.77
N ALA A 30 8.19 -5.61 17.37
CA ALA A 30 7.04 -4.97 16.75
C ALA A 30 7.01 -3.48 17.10
N ALA A 31 6.39 -2.69 16.23
CA ALA A 31 6.16 -1.28 16.49
C ALA A 31 4.79 -0.84 15.96
N ILE A 32 4.25 0.18 16.60
CA ILE A 32 3.08 0.94 16.17
C ILE A 32 3.55 2.32 15.72
N VAL A 33 3.07 2.73 14.57
CA VAL A 33 3.23 4.08 14.04
C VAL A 33 1.89 4.79 14.11
N ARG A 34 1.89 6.03 14.57
CA ARG A 34 0.70 6.89 14.59
C ARG A 34 1.13 8.34 14.45
N ASP A 35 0.39 9.12 13.67
CA ASP A 35 0.64 10.55 13.47
C ASP A 35 2.09 10.86 13.03
N GLY A 36 2.58 10.10 12.03
CA GLY A 36 3.90 10.29 11.43
C GLY A 36 5.10 9.86 12.27
N ARG A 37 4.89 9.08 13.36
CA ARG A 37 5.98 8.69 14.26
C ARG A 37 5.74 7.36 14.95
N THR A 38 6.81 6.74 15.45
CA THR A 38 6.72 5.55 16.28
C THR A 38 6.03 5.89 17.61
N ALA A 39 4.84 5.34 17.84
CA ALA A 39 4.05 5.52 19.05
C ALA A 39 4.35 4.45 20.12
N TRP A 40 4.79 3.26 19.69
CA TRP A 40 5.18 2.18 20.58
C TRP A 40 6.19 1.26 19.90
N PHE A 41 7.07 0.66 20.70
CA PHE A 41 7.98 -0.41 20.32
C PHE A 41 7.98 -1.49 21.39
N GLY A 42 8.03 -2.76 20.97
CA GLY A 42 8.22 -3.92 21.82
C GLY A 42 9.21 -4.92 21.21
N GLY A 43 10.08 -5.46 22.04
CA GLY A 43 11.02 -6.52 21.71
C GLY A 43 10.88 -7.71 22.65
N ARG A 44 10.92 -8.95 22.13
CA ARG A 44 10.85 -10.20 22.89
C ARG A 44 11.88 -11.19 22.38
N GLY A 45 12.27 -12.13 23.24
CA GLY A 45 13.33 -13.08 22.95
C GLY A 45 14.73 -12.45 23.06
N ARG A 46 15.73 -13.03 22.39
CA ARG A 46 17.12 -12.57 22.51
C ARG A 46 17.84 -12.63 21.17
N VAL A 47 18.69 -11.63 20.97
CA VAL A 47 19.69 -11.54 19.90
C VAL A 47 21.03 -11.34 20.60
N ASP A 48 21.98 -12.23 20.38
CA ASP A 48 23.31 -12.25 21.05
C ASP A 48 23.22 -12.09 22.57
N GLY A 49 22.26 -12.80 23.19
CA GLY A 49 22.06 -12.79 24.64
C GLY A 49 21.32 -11.59 25.22
N ALA A 50 21.00 -10.56 24.41
CA ALA A 50 20.27 -9.36 24.85
C ALA A 50 18.87 -9.27 24.18
N PRO A 51 17.89 -8.59 24.81
CA PRO A 51 16.64 -8.29 24.13
C PRO A 51 16.87 -7.44 22.87
N PRO A 52 16.11 -7.69 21.78
CA PRO A 52 16.23 -6.87 20.59
C PRO A 52 15.77 -5.43 20.84
N THR A 53 16.43 -4.50 20.20
CA THR A 53 16.18 -3.05 20.29
C THR A 53 15.60 -2.50 18.98
N PRO A 54 15.13 -1.25 18.94
CA PRO A 54 14.70 -0.62 17.67
C PRO A 54 15.76 -0.61 16.57
N ALA A 55 17.06 -0.70 16.95
CA ALA A 55 18.21 -0.71 16.04
C ALA A 55 18.67 -2.13 15.65
N THR A 56 18.07 -3.18 16.16
CA THR A 56 18.42 -4.55 15.79
C THR A 56 17.92 -4.85 14.37
N GLN A 57 18.84 -5.25 13.48
CA GLN A 57 18.49 -5.60 12.12
C GLN A 57 17.94 -7.01 11.99
N TYR A 58 16.95 -7.15 11.11
CA TYR A 58 16.39 -8.41 10.62
C TYR A 58 16.31 -8.37 9.10
N ARG A 59 16.37 -9.52 8.46
CA ARG A 59 16.11 -9.61 7.02
C ARG A 59 14.63 -9.42 6.75
N ILE A 60 14.28 -8.51 5.83
CA ILE A 60 12.89 -8.09 5.62
C ILE A 60 12.22 -8.72 4.39
N GLY A 61 12.97 -9.55 3.66
CA GLY A 61 12.45 -10.30 2.52
C GLY A 61 11.72 -9.40 1.52
N SER A 62 10.57 -9.85 1.10
CA SER A 62 9.79 -9.24 0.02
C SER A 62 9.29 -7.81 0.29
N ILE A 63 9.43 -7.27 1.52
CA ILE A 63 9.21 -5.83 1.73
C ILE A 63 10.14 -5.01 0.82
N THR A 64 11.31 -5.55 0.46
CA THR A 64 12.24 -5.00 -0.55
C THR A 64 11.53 -4.60 -1.84
N LYS A 65 10.57 -5.40 -2.30
CA LYS A 65 9.82 -5.15 -3.55
C LYS A 65 9.11 -3.80 -3.54
N SER A 66 8.49 -3.45 -2.42
CA SER A 66 7.77 -2.19 -2.31
C SER A 66 8.69 -0.97 -2.47
N MET A 67 9.93 -1.06 -2.01
CA MET A 67 10.93 0.00 -2.17
C MET A 67 11.44 0.08 -3.62
N VAL A 68 11.64 -1.06 -4.29
CA VAL A 68 11.96 -1.10 -5.73
C VAL A 68 10.81 -0.52 -6.55
N ALA A 69 9.56 -0.87 -6.22
CA ALA A 69 8.39 -0.35 -6.91
C ALA A 69 8.28 1.18 -6.81
N VAL A 70 8.61 1.78 -5.66
CA VAL A 70 8.65 3.24 -5.52
C VAL A 70 9.65 3.88 -6.48
N VAL A 71 10.83 3.31 -6.68
CA VAL A 71 11.78 3.83 -7.68
C VAL A 71 11.23 3.70 -9.11
N VAL A 72 10.54 2.59 -9.43
CA VAL A 72 9.88 2.43 -10.74
C VAL A 72 8.80 3.49 -10.96
N MET A 73 8.01 3.79 -9.93
CA MET A 73 6.97 4.82 -10.02
C MET A 73 7.56 6.23 -10.14
N ARG A 74 8.70 6.50 -9.49
CA ARG A 74 9.45 7.75 -9.70
C ARG A 74 9.92 7.90 -11.15
N LEU A 75 10.48 6.82 -11.73
CA LEU A 75 10.88 6.82 -13.15
C LEU A 75 9.69 7.15 -14.07
N ARG A 76 8.49 6.65 -13.75
CA ARG A 76 7.26 7.00 -14.46
C ARG A 76 6.92 8.47 -14.29
N ASP A 77 6.95 9.00 -13.07
CA ASP A 77 6.61 10.39 -12.77
C ASP A 77 7.60 11.38 -13.43
N GLU A 78 8.84 10.98 -13.59
CA GLU A 78 9.89 11.70 -14.33
C GLU A 78 9.74 11.58 -15.87
N GLY A 79 8.78 10.78 -16.36
CA GLY A 79 8.55 10.58 -17.79
C GLY A 79 9.58 9.68 -18.50
N LEU A 80 10.39 8.92 -17.76
CA LEU A 80 11.42 8.03 -18.30
C LEU A 80 10.85 6.66 -18.75
N LEU A 81 9.64 6.33 -18.31
CA LEU A 81 8.90 5.15 -18.74
C LEU A 81 7.38 5.40 -18.63
N ARG A 82 6.61 4.51 -19.27
CA ARG A 82 5.17 4.38 -19.07
C ARG A 82 4.87 3.01 -18.49
N LEU A 83 3.86 2.90 -17.64
CA LEU A 83 3.51 1.61 -17.00
C LEU A 83 3.10 0.53 -18.03
N ASN A 84 2.58 0.94 -19.18
CA ASN A 84 2.22 0.04 -20.29
C ASN A 84 3.37 -0.25 -21.25
N ASP A 85 4.56 0.32 -21.06
CA ASP A 85 5.71 -0.01 -21.87
C ASP A 85 6.07 -1.49 -21.68
N PRO A 86 6.40 -2.18 -22.78
CA PRO A 86 7.02 -3.50 -22.70
C PRO A 86 8.37 -3.41 -21.99
N ILE A 87 8.66 -4.36 -21.09
CA ILE A 87 9.93 -4.35 -20.33
C ILE A 87 11.15 -4.40 -21.27
N GLY A 88 11.00 -5.03 -22.45
CA GLY A 88 12.07 -5.13 -23.47
C GLY A 88 12.48 -3.81 -24.09
N ASP A 89 11.68 -2.76 -23.97
CA ASP A 89 12.08 -1.42 -24.45
C ASP A 89 13.24 -0.86 -23.59
N HIS A 90 13.29 -1.25 -22.32
CA HIS A 90 14.21 -0.73 -21.32
C HIS A 90 15.26 -1.76 -20.86
N VAL A 91 14.92 -3.05 -20.78
CA VAL A 91 15.83 -4.13 -20.42
C VAL A 91 16.16 -4.94 -21.67
N LYS A 92 17.34 -4.70 -22.22
CA LYS A 92 17.78 -5.40 -23.44
C LYS A 92 18.06 -6.88 -23.15
N GLN A 93 17.91 -7.71 -24.20
CA GLN A 93 18.19 -9.16 -24.15
C GLN A 93 17.24 -9.98 -23.23
N THR A 94 16.15 -9.38 -22.73
CA THR A 94 15.16 -10.19 -22.03
C THR A 94 14.25 -10.93 -23.02
N PRO A 95 14.13 -12.27 -22.94
CA PRO A 95 13.20 -13.03 -23.77
C PRO A 95 11.74 -12.81 -23.40
N LEU A 96 11.47 -12.09 -22.32
CA LEU A 96 10.15 -11.76 -21.77
C LEU A 96 9.73 -10.33 -22.09
N GLY A 97 10.34 -9.72 -23.11
CA GLY A 97 10.25 -8.32 -23.45
C GLY A 97 8.83 -7.77 -23.70
N GLN A 98 7.83 -8.62 -23.94
CA GLN A 98 6.44 -8.20 -24.20
C GLN A 98 5.62 -7.94 -22.93
N LEU A 99 6.14 -8.32 -21.74
CA LEU A 99 5.46 -8.08 -20.47
C LEU A 99 5.53 -6.60 -20.12
N THR A 100 4.42 -6.00 -19.66
CA THR A 100 4.42 -4.59 -19.30
C THR A 100 4.91 -4.36 -17.88
N ILE A 101 5.42 -3.17 -17.62
CA ILE A 101 5.90 -2.75 -16.29
C ILE A 101 4.76 -2.83 -15.26
N ALA A 102 3.55 -2.40 -15.62
CA ALA A 102 2.37 -2.54 -14.76
C ALA A 102 2.08 -3.98 -14.37
N GLN A 103 2.17 -4.91 -15.33
CA GLN A 103 1.96 -6.34 -15.08
C GLN A 103 3.00 -6.93 -14.13
N LEU A 104 4.25 -6.49 -14.23
CA LEU A 104 5.33 -6.91 -13.33
C LEU A 104 5.12 -6.36 -11.92
N LEU A 105 4.81 -5.06 -11.78
CA LEU A 105 4.53 -4.41 -10.50
C LEU A 105 3.34 -5.04 -9.75
N SER A 106 2.31 -5.43 -10.47
CA SER A 106 1.06 -5.95 -9.89
C SER A 106 0.97 -7.48 -9.83
N HIS A 107 2.05 -8.20 -10.20
CA HIS A 107 2.04 -9.66 -10.30
C HIS A 107 0.96 -10.24 -11.22
N THR A 108 0.57 -9.49 -12.26
CA THR A 108 -0.37 -9.94 -13.29
C THR A 108 0.30 -10.33 -14.60
N ALA A 109 1.63 -10.34 -14.63
CA ALA A 109 2.42 -10.75 -15.81
C ALA A 109 2.27 -12.24 -16.16
N GLY A 110 1.75 -13.05 -15.25
CA GLY A 110 1.63 -14.50 -15.42
C GLY A 110 2.96 -15.25 -15.40
N LEU A 111 4.03 -14.60 -14.94
CA LEU A 111 5.37 -15.21 -14.81
C LEU A 111 5.38 -16.32 -13.77
N THR A 112 6.31 -17.26 -13.94
CA THR A 112 6.69 -18.21 -12.89
C THR A 112 7.00 -17.49 -11.58
N ALA A 113 6.65 -18.10 -10.45
CA ALA A 113 6.91 -17.53 -9.14
C ALA A 113 8.43 -17.40 -8.88
N GLU A 114 9.16 -18.48 -9.20
CA GLU A 114 10.57 -18.64 -8.89
C GLU A 114 11.42 -18.80 -10.16
N PRO A 115 12.71 -18.40 -10.12
CA PRO A 115 13.60 -18.55 -11.25
C PRO A 115 13.94 -20.04 -11.49
N PRO A 116 14.29 -20.43 -12.73
CA PRO A 116 14.73 -21.80 -13.05
C PRO A 116 16.21 -22.02 -12.63
N THR A 117 16.54 -21.70 -11.38
CA THR A 117 17.87 -21.83 -10.78
C THR A 117 17.82 -22.76 -9.57
N THR A 118 18.93 -22.89 -8.86
CA THR A 118 18.93 -23.45 -7.50
C THR A 118 18.10 -22.58 -6.56
N TRP A 119 17.75 -23.08 -5.40
CA TRP A 119 16.95 -22.34 -4.42
C TRP A 119 17.69 -21.07 -3.95
N TRP A 120 17.43 -19.97 -4.63
CA TRP A 120 18.13 -18.69 -4.51
C TRP A 120 18.08 -18.08 -3.09
N GLU A 121 17.09 -18.45 -2.31
CA GLU A 121 16.99 -18.00 -0.92
C GLU A 121 17.96 -18.73 0.01
N ARG A 122 18.44 -19.94 -0.37
CA ARG A 122 19.34 -20.80 0.43
C ARG A 122 20.67 -21.11 -0.25
N SER A 123 20.91 -20.57 -1.42
CA SER A 123 22.16 -20.76 -2.17
C SER A 123 22.61 -19.43 -2.77
N PRO A 124 23.89 -19.25 -3.08
CA PRO A 124 24.37 -18.09 -3.82
C PRO A 124 23.54 -17.85 -5.08
N GLY A 125 23.17 -16.58 -5.33
CA GLY A 125 22.44 -16.17 -6.51
C GLY A 125 23.25 -16.35 -7.81
N VAL A 126 22.61 -16.04 -8.93
CA VAL A 126 23.26 -15.97 -10.25
C VAL A 126 23.32 -14.51 -10.71
N ALA A 127 24.26 -14.19 -11.59
CA ALA A 127 24.35 -12.86 -12.17
C ALA A 127 23.11 -12.53 -13.03
N ALA A 128 22.82 -11.24 -13.20
CA ALA A 128 21.64 -10.79 -13.96
C ALA A 128 21.64 -11.32 -15.41
N ALA A 129 22.78 -11.30 -16.07
CA ALA A 129 22.91 -11.82 -17.44
C ALA A 129 22.56 -13.30 -17.52
N ASP A 130 23.06 -14.10 -16.57
CA ASP A 130 22.78 -15.54 -16.52
C ASP A 130 21.30 -15.82 -16.25
N LEU A 131 20.67 -15.04 -15.37
CA LEU A 131 19.22 -15.16 -15.12
C LEU A 131 18.42 -14.86 -16.38
N LEU A 132 18.75 -13.78 -17.10
CA LEU A 132 18.06 -13.42 -18.34
C LEU A 132 18.19 -14.49 -19.43
N GLU A 133 19.34 -15.15 -19.55
CA GLU A 133 19.54 -16.26 -20.48
C GLU A 133 18.74 -17.52 -20.12
N LEU A 134 18.50 -17.77 -18.84
CA LEU A 134 17.73 -18.92 -18.35
C LEU A 134 16.22 -18.76 -18.56
N LEU A 135 15.73 -17.51 -18.59
CA LEU A 135 14.31 -17.21 -18.74
C LEU A 135 13.87 -17.36 -20.20
N GLY A 136 12.58 -17.65 -20.39
CA GLY A 136 12.01 -17.79 -21.72
C GLY A 136 10.47 -17.82 -21.73
N PRO A 137 9.84 -17.95 -22.91
CA PRO A 137 8.39 -18.00 -23.04
C PRO A 137 7.72 -19.08 -22.19
N LYS A 138 8.44 -20.19 -21.91
CA LYS A 138 7.99 -21.29 -21.02
C LYS A 138 7.73 -20.85 -19.57
N ASP A 139 8.34 -19.73 -19.16
CA ASP A 139 8.23 -19.19 -17.81
C ASP A 139 7.03 -18.26 -17.65
N VAL A 140 6.31 -17.95 -18.71
CA VAL A 140 4.99 -17.33 -18.66
C VAL A 140 3.95 -18.44 -18.46
N LYS A 141 3.50 -18.64 -17.23
CA LYS A 141 2.60 -19.74 -16.82
C LYS A 141 1.14 -19.42 -17.10
N HIS A 142 0.78 -18.15 -17.13
CA HIS A 142 -0.58 -17.67 -17.37
C HIS A 142 -0.56 -16.56 -18.40
N ARG A 143 -1.68 -16.39 -19.11
CA ARG A 143 -1.84 -15.26 -20.02
C ARG A 143 -1.68 -13.95 -19.24
N PRO A 144 -0.78 -13.05 -19.66
CA PRO A 144 -0.58 -11.75 -19.01
C PRO A 144 -1.90 -10.95 -18.88
N GLY A 145 -2.09 -10.29 -17.74
CA GLY A 145 -3.30 -9.53 -17.43
C GLY A 145 -4.52 -10.36 -17.00
N ARG A 146 -4.43 -11.71 -17.03
CA ARG A 146 -5.61 -12.54 -16.76
C ARG A 146 -5.92 -12.73 -15.27
N ARG A 147 -4.87 -12.86 -14.45
CA ARG A 147 -5.00 -13.17 -13.02
C ARG A 147 -3.75 -12.79 -12.26
N PHE A 148 -3.91 -12.62 -10.98
CA PHE A 148 -2.79 -12.51 -10.06
C PHE A 148 -1.97 -13.82 -10.02
N HIS A 149 -0.66 -13.71 -10.06
CA HIS A 149 0.28 -14.79 -9.84
C HIS A 149 1.61 -14.22 -9.35
N TYR A 150 1.85 -14.30 -8.05
CA TYR A 150 3.03 -13.73 -7.41
C TYR A 150 4.31 -14.22 -8.07
N SER A 151 5.23 -13.31 -8.39
CA SER A 151 6.49 -13.64 -9.06
C SER A 151 7.67 -12.88 -8.47
N ASN A 152 8.64 -13.59 -7.92
CA ASN A 152 9.94 -13.04 -7.53
C ASN A 152 10.75 -12.65 -8.78
N VAL A 153 10.64 -13.43 -9.86
CA VAL A 153 11.29 -13.15 -11.16
C VAL A 153 10.86 -11.78 -11.71
N GLY A 154 9.58 -11.42 -11.57
CA GLY A 154 9.10 -10.10 -12.02
C GLY A 154 9.85 -8.95 -11.36
N PHE A 155 10.20 -9.07 -10.10
CA PHE A 155 10.95 -8.04 -9.38
C PHE A 155 12.46 -8.07 -9.65
N ALA A 156 13.02 -9.22 -10.02
CA ALA A 156 14.37 -9.25 -10.58
C ALA A 156 14.44 -8.42 -11.88
N LEU A 157 13.47 -8.59 -12.80
CA LEU A 157 13.38 -7.77 -14.02
C LEU A 157 13.16 -6.28 -13.72
N LEU A 158 12.33 -5.93 -12.72
CA LEU A 158 12.16 -4.53 -12.30
C LEU A 158 13.45 -3.95 -11.68
N GLY A 159 14.24 -4.74 -11.00
CA GLY A 159 15.58 -4.33 -10.54
C GLY A 159 16.51 -3.99 -11.69
N GLU A 160 16.54 -4.82 -12.75
CA GLU A 160 17.29 -4.56 -13.96
C GLU A 160 16.76 -3.32 -14.72
N LEU A 161 15.45 -3.12 -14.75
CA LEU A 161 14.83 -1.89 -15.29
C LEU A 161 15.35 -0.64 -14.57
N VAL A 162 15.34 -0.65 -13.24
CA VAL A 162 15.86 0.46 -12.44
C VAL A 162 17.35 0.68 -12.73
N ALA A 163 18.13 -0.38 -12.75
CA ALA A 163 19.58 -0.28 -13.04
C ALA A 163 19.85 0.28 -14.43
N SER A 164 19.11 -0.15 -15.43
CA SER A 164 19.24 0.31 -16.82
C SER A 164 18.93 1.80 -16.96
N LEU A 165 17.80 2.25 -16.39
CA LEU A 165 17.34 3.65 -16.53
C LEU A 165 18.13 4.63 -15.65
N ARG A 166 18.62 4.20 -14.50
CA ARG A 166 19.44 5.04 -13.60
C ARG A 166 20.94 5.00 -13.91
N GLY A 167 21.41 4.04 -14.72
CA GLY A 167 22.84 3.87 -15.00
C GLY A 167 23.66 3.48 -13.76
N THR A 168 23.00 2.90 -12.73
CA THR A 168 23.61 2.47 -11.48
C THR A 168 22.91 1.20 -10.97
N SER A 169 23.45 0.55 -9.91
CA SER A 169 22.73 -0.62 -9.37
C SER A 169 21.34 -0.24 -8.80
N TRP A 170 20.38 -1.19 -8.89
CA TRP A 170 19.07 -1.01 -8.26
C TRP A 170 19.18 -0.61 -6.79
N LEU A 171 20.15 -1.20 -6.07
CA LEU A 171 20.38 -0.92 -4.66
C LEU A 171 20.83 0.54 -4.43
N SER A 172 21.73 1.04 -5.29
CA SER A 172 22.19 2.44 -5.23
C SER A 172 21.03 3.41 -5.49
N ALA A 173 20.16 3.10 -6.44
CA ALA A 173 18.96 3.89 -6.73
C ALA A 173 17.98 3.87 -5.53
N VAL A 174 17.62 2.68 -5.02
CA VAL A 174 16.74 2.56 -3.84
C VAL A 174 17.33 3.29 -2.64
N ARG A 175 18.63 3.15 -2.39
CA ARG A 175 19.30 3.85 -1.29
C ARG A 175 19.25 5.35 -1.43
N GLY A 176 19.58 5.88 -2.60
CA GLY A 176 19.66 7.34 -2.82
C GLY A 176 18.30 8.01 -2.93
N GLU A 177 17.32 7.34 -3.50
CA GLU A 177 16.05 7.93 -3.86
C GLU A 177 14.91 7.62 -2.86
N VAL A 178 15.06 6.55 -2.05
CA VAL A 178 14.04 6.12 -1.10
C VAL A 178 14.58 6.11 0.32
N LEU A 179 15.62 5.30 0.59
CA LEU A 179 16.05 5.04 1.96
C LEU A 179 16.66 6.29 2.62
N ALA A 180 17.60 6.95 1.95
CA ALA A 180 18.28 8.11 2.52
C ALA A 180 17.32 9.31 2.74
N PRO A 181 16.43 9.68 1.80
CA PRO A 181 15.46 10.75 2.03
C PRO A 181 14.49 10.46 3.18
N LEU A 182 14.11 9.17 3.40
CA LEU A 182 13.24 8.77 4.51
C LEU A 182 14.00 8.52 5.82
N GLY A 183 15.32 8.77 5.86
CA GLY A 183 16.15 8.54 7.04
C GLY A 183 16.39 7.07 7.38
N MET A 184 16.13 6.15 6.45
CA MET A 184 16.28 4.69 6.63
C MET A 184 17.73 4.24 6.42
N ASN A 185 18.65 4.79 7.20
CA ASN A 185 20.10 4.62 7.00
C ASN A 185 20.64 3.25 7.46
N ASP A 186 19.86 2.53 8.27
CA ASP A 186 20.16 1.19 8.73
C ASP A 186 19.44 0.10 7.92
N THR A 187 18.88 0.47 6.76
CA THR A 187 18.35 -0.48 5.77
C THR A 187 19.43 -0.78 4.74
N THR A 188 19.86 -2.04 4.66
CA THR A 188 21.11 -2.44 3.96
C THR A 188 20.93 -3.78 3.24
N ALA A 189 21.78 -4.07 2.23
CA ALA A 189 21.76 -5.35 1.54
C ALA A 189 22.45 -6.49 2.31
N ARG A 190 23.29 -6.15 3.27
CA ARG A 190 24.01 -7.10 4.15
C ARG A 190 23.81 -6.69 5.59
N PRO A 191 23.81 -7.63 6.54
CA PRO A 191 23.55 -7.29 7.94
C PRO A 191 24.66 -6.38 8.50
N ARG A 192 24.26 -5.55 9.45
CA ARG A 192 25.15 -4.73 10.29
C ARG A 192 24.79 -4.97 11.75
N ALA A 193 25.78 -5.06 12.61
CA ALA A 193 25.55 -5.23 14.04
C ALA A 193 24.85 -4.01 14.67
N PRO A 194 23.90 -4.20 15.58
CA PRO A 194 23.37 -5.50 16.03
C PRO A 194 22.37 -6.09 15.02
N HIS A 195 22.50 -7.37 14.69
CA HIS A 195 21.56 -8.06 13.82
C HIS A 195 21.20 -9.45 14.33
N ALA A 196 20.02 -9.94 13.99
CA ALA A 196 19.58 -11.28 14.35
C ALA A 196 20.15 -12.33 13.39
N THR A 197 20.51 -13.51 13.93
CA THR A 197 20.72 -14.72 13.14
C THR A 197 19.36 -15.33 12.79
N GLY A 198 19.18 -15.77 11.53
CA GLY A 198 17.97 -16.47 11.10
C GLY A 198 17.95 -17.93 11.54
N TYR A 199 16.78 -18.42 11.97
CA TYR A 199 16.62 -19.77 12.45
C TYR A 199 15.38 -20.48 11.88
N ALA A 200 15.54 -21.77 11.62
CA ALA A 200 14.44 -22.73 11.62
C ALA A 200 14.27 -23.30 13.04
N VAL A 201 13.05 -23.32 13.55
CA VAL A 201 12.73 -23.97 14.84
C VAL A 201 12.40 -25.43 14.55
N HIS A 202 13.05 -26.35 15.30
CA HIS A 202 12.82 -27.77 15.09
C HIS A 202 11.37 -28.16 15.43
N PRO A 203 10.65 -28.87 14.54
CA PRO A 203 9.22 -29.13 14.72
C PRO A 203 8.89 -29.95 15.99
N TRP A 204 9.81 -30.83 16.42
CA TRP A 204 9.59 -31.75 17.53
C TRP A 204 10.42 -31.47 18.78
N ALA A 205 11.16 -30.36 18.83
CA ALA A 205 12.01 -30.01 19.96
C ALA A 205 12.21 -28.50 20.07
N ASP A 206 12.44 -28.00 21.29
CA ASP A 206 12.76 -26.58 21.53
C ASP A 206 14.21 -26.27 21.23
N VAL A 207 14.61 -26.51 19.99
CA VAL A 207 15.96 -26.23 19.46
C VAL A 207 15.87 -25.47 18.17
N VAL A 208 16.86 -24.64 17.90
CA VAL A 208 16.96 -23.85 16.67
C VAL A 208 18.08 -24.37 15.76
N GLN A 209 17.88 -24.25 14.47
CA GLN A 209 18.86 -24.56 13.43
C GLN A 209 19.11 -23.28 12.64
N ALA A 210 20.38 -22.87 12.55
CA ALA A 210 20.72 -21.66 11.81
C ALA A 210 20.42 -21.85 10.32
N GLU A 211 19.74 -20.87 9.74
CA GLU A 211 19.50 -20.81 8.31
C GLU A 211 20.68 -20.16 7.60
N PRO A 212 20.99 -20.58 6.36
CA PRO A 212 22.08 -19.99 5.59
C PRO A 212 21.76 -18.55 5.15
N GLU A 213 22.80 -17.76 5.02
CA GLU A 213 22.72 -16.40 4.50
C GLU A 213 23.53 -16.30 3.21
N HIS A 214 22.92 -15.84 2.14
CA HIS A 214 23.54 -15.66 0.84
C HIS A 214 23.16 -14.34 0.22
N ASP A 215 24.00 -13.88 -0.71
CA ASP A 215 23.65 -12.83 -1.65
C ASP A 215 22.77 -13.43 -2.75
N ALA A 216 21.59 -12.86 -2.93
CA ALA A 216 20.62 -13.31 -3.93
C ALA A 216 20.92 -12.80 -5.34
N GLU A 217 21.95 -11.95 -5.50
CA GLU A 217 22.43 -11.44 -6.79
C GLU A 217 21.29 -10.87 -7.66
N ALA A 218 21.00 -11.50 -8.83
CA ALA A 218 19.92 -11.08 -9.72
C ALA A 218 18.52 -11.08 -9.04
N MET A 219 18.32 -11.94 -8.04
CA MET A 219 17.06 -12.02 -7.29
C MET A 219 17.00 -11.04 -6.11
N ALA A 220 18.07 -10.29 -5.83
CA ALA A 220 18.16 -9.37 -4.70
C ALA A 220 17.04 -8.31 -4.66
N PRO A 221 16.56 -7.74 -5.79
CA PRO A 221 15.42 -6.82 -5.79
C PRO A 221 14.12 -7.43 -5.25
N ALA A 222 14.03 -8.76 -5.22
CA ALA A 222 12.86 -9.47 -4.70
C ALA A 222 12.88 -9.69 -3.18
N GLY A 223 14.05 -9.60 -2.48
CA GLY A 223 14.05 -9.94 -1.06
C GLY A 223 15.34 -9.78 -0.26
N GLN A 224 16.34 -9.04 -0.75
CA GLN A 224 17.68 -9.03 -0.15
C GLN A 224 17.79 -8.18 1.13
N LEU A 225 16.98 -7.14 1.30
CA LEU A 225 17.27 -6.11 2.30
C LEU A 225 17.12 -6.59 3.75
N TRP A 226 17.95 -6.01 4.59
CA TRP A 226 17.90 -6.00 6.04
C TRP A 226 17.44 -4.65 6.52
N SER A 227 16.69 -4.60 7.61
CA SER A 227 16.21 -3.33 8.16
C SER A 227 16.05 -3.41 9.68
N THR A 228 15.77 -2.29 10.30
CA THR A 228 15.50 -2.12 11.73
C THR A 228 14.03 -1.74 11.94
N SER A 229 13.53 -1.90 13.18
CA SER A 229 12.18 -1.42 13.51
C SER A 229 12.07 0.10 13.37
N HIS A 230 13.17 0.82 13.60
CA HIS A 230 13.21 2.27 13.41
C HIS A 230 13.00 2.65 11.94
N ASP A 231 13.74 2.04 11.03
CA ASP A 231 13.65 2.32 9.59
C ASP A 231 12.31 1.86 9.01
N LEU A 232 11.84 0.65 9.39
CA LEU A 232 10.52 0.18 8.93
C LEU A 232 9.36 1.01 9.48
N ALA A 233 9.52 1.68 10.63
CA ALA A 233 8.54 2.65 11.11
C ALA A 233 8.48 3.87 10.18
N SER A 234 9.62 4.38 9.69
CA SER A 234 9.66 5.43 8.66
C SER A 234 8.97 4.95 7.36
N TRP A 235 9.19 3.68 6.99
CA TRP A 235 8.51 3.09 5.84
C TRP A 235 6.99 2.98 6.05
N ALA A 236 6.53 2.64 7.27
CA ALA A 236 5.11 2.63 7.59
C ALA A 236 4.49 4.04 7.54
N VAL A 237 5.22 5.09 7.95
CA VAL A 237 4.82 6.50 7.79
C VAL A 237 4.65 6.85 6.31
N PHE A 238 5.64 6.51 5.48
CA PHE A 238 5.55 6.68 4.03
C PHE A 238 4.32 5.97 3.46
N LEU A 239 4.15 4.68 3.77
CA LEU A 239 2.99 3.90 3.34
C LEU A 239 1.67 4.47 3.86
N GLY A 240 1.65 5.17 4.97
CA GLY A 240 0.51 5.89 5.54
C GLY A 240 0.11 7.15 4.78
N GLY A 241 0.99 7.70 3.93
CA GLY A 241 0.69 8.88 3.09
C GLY A 241 1.64 10.05 3.24
N ASP A 242 2.46 10.07 4.29
CA ASP A 242 3.54 11.07 4.39
C ASP A 242 4.74 10.61 3.57
N THR A 243 4.76 11.04 2.31
CA THR A 243 5.76 10.58 1.34
C THR A 243 7.15 11.17 1.58
N GLY A 244 7.31 12.13 2.48
CA GLY A 244 8.59 12.83 2.71
C GLY A 244 9.19 13.45 1.44
N GLY A 245 8.38 13.70 0.41
CA GLY A 245 8.83 14.18 -0.90
C GLY A 245 9.50 13.13 -1.79
N VAL A 246 9.53 11.87 -1.36
CA VAL A 246 10.10 10.76 -2.15
C VAL A 246 9.22 10.44 -3.35
N LEU A 247 7.91 10.54 -3.20
CA LEU A 247 6.94 10.26 -4.26
C LEU A 247 5.80 11.28 -4.20
N CYS A 248 5.15 11.56 -5.33
CA CYS A 248 3.93 12.33 -5.32
C CYS A 248 2.85 11.58 -4.49
N PRO A 249 2.12 12.27 -3.60
CA PRO A 249 1.05 11.62 -2.83
C PRO A 249 -0.01 10.93 -3.69
N ASP A 250 -0.36 11.49 -4.84
CA ASP A 250 -1.29 10.91 -5.80
C ASP A 250 -0.74 9.61 -6.41
N THR A 251 0.54 9.57 -6.73
CA THR A 251 1.21 8.35 -7.20
C THR A 251 1.20 7.25 -6.13
N LEU A 252 1.42 7.61 -4.87
CA LEU A 252 1.30 6.64 -3.78
C LEU A 252 -0.15 6.16 -3.60
N ALA A 253 -1.14 7.03 -3.80
CA ALA A 253 -2.55 6.65 -3.79
C ALA A 253 -2.85 5.65 -4.92
N GLU A 254 -2.37 5.90 -6.14
CA GLU A 254 -2.46 4.97 -7.29
C GLU A 254 -1.82 3.61 -6.96
N MET A 255 -0.65 3.57 -6.33
CA MET A 255 -0.01 2.31 -5.92
C MET A 255 -0.87 1.46 -4.98
N ARG A 256 -1.79 2.08 -4.25
CA ARG A 256 -2.72 1.43 -3.31
C ARG A 256 -4.05 1.01 -3.94
N GLU A 257 -4.26 1.28 -5.21
CA GLU A 257 -5.47 0.81 -5.89
C GLU A 257 -5.32 -0.67 -6.26
N PRO A 258 -6.35 -1.51 -6.03
CA PRO A 258 -6.30 -2.93 -6.36
C PRO A 258 -6.21 -3.17 -7.86
N VAL A 259 -5.16 -3.86 -8.30
CA VAL A 259 -4.97 -4.30 -9.69
C VAL A 259 -5.26 -5.79 -9.83
N GLY A 260 -4.89 -6.59 -8.83
CA GLY A 260 -5.13 -8.02 -8.80
C GLY A 260 -5.61 -8.48 -7.43
N VAL A 261 -6.62 -9.36 -7.40
CA VAL A 261 -7.09 -10.01 -6.17
C VAL A 261 -6.29 -11.30 -5.98
N ASP A 262 -5.72 -11.51 -4.80
CA ASP A 262 -4.83 -12.63 -4.49
C ASP A 262 -5.49 -13.75 -3.67
N ASP A 263 -6.61 -13.49 -3.01
CA ASP A 263 -7.32 -14.41 -2.14
C ASP A 263 -8.59 -15.05 -2.78
N GLY A 264 -8.70 -14.99 -4.09
CA GLY A 264 -9.77 -15.65 -4.84
C GLY A 264 -11.16 -15.10 -4.51
N ASP A 265 -11.97 -15.88 -3.79
CA ASP A 265 -13.39 -15.58 -3.58
C ASP A 265 -13.63 -14.62 -2.39
N ALA A 266 -12.69 -14.49 -1.47
CA ALA A 266 -12.88 -13.68 -0.26
C ALA A 266 -12.78 -12.17 -0.54
N TRP A 267 -11.92 -11.76 -1.48
CA TRP A 267 -11.66 -10.36 -1.88
C TRP A 267 -11.25 -9.46 -0.71
N THR A 268 -10.55 -10.05 0.26
CA THR A 268 -9.98 -9.33 1.40
C THR A 268 -8.51 -8.98 1.21
N GLY A 269 -7.83 -9.71 0.31
CA GLY A 269 -6.45 -9.50 -0.12
C GLY A 269 -6.38 -9.12 -1.59
N ALA A 270 -5.51 -8.17 -1.89
CA ALA A 270 -5.25 -7.69 -3.25
C ALA A 270 -3.79 -7.24 -3.39
N PHE A 271 -3.41 -6.95 -4.63
CA PHE A 271 -2.12 -6.34 -4.95
C PHE A 271 -2.32 -5.12 -5.85
N GLY A 272 -1.68 -4.02 -5.45
CA GLY A 272 -1.61 -2.80 -6.25
C GLY A 272 -0.31 -2.75 -7.07
N LEU A 273 0.28 -1.59 -7.24
CA LEU A 273 1.56 -1.44 -7.94
C LEU A 273 2.72 -1.58 -6.94
N GLY A 274 3.15 -2.82 -6.70
CA GLY A 274 4.24 -3.17 -5.78
C GLY A 274 3.88 -3.18 -4.30
N LEU A 275 2.60 -3.07 -3.97
CA LEU A 275 2.09 -3.11 -2.61
C LEU A 275 1.06 -4.22 -2.44
N GLN A 276 1.15 -4.97 -1.36
CA GLN A 276 0.07 -5.81 -0.86
C GLN A 276 -1.01 -4.92 -0.26
N LEU A 277 -2.26 -5.31 -0.45
CA LEU A 277 -3.44 -4.62 0.08
C LEU A 277 -4.29 -5.61 0.85
N ALA A 278 -4.81 -5.19 1.99
CA ALA A 278 -5.69 -6.03 2.79
C ALA A 278 -6.86 -5.23 3.37
N ARG A 279 -8.00 -5.91 3.57
CA ARG A 279 -9.13 -5.39 4.33
C ARG A 279 -9.21 -6.12 5.66
N SER A 280 -9.20 -5.40 6.76
CA SER A 280 -9.30 -5.95 8.11
C SER A 280 -9.95 -4.95 9.06
N GLY A 281 -10.99 -5.37 9.77
CA GLY A 281 -11.66 -4.53 10.78
C GLY A 281 -12.20 -3.19 10.25
N GLY A 282 -12.64 -3.15 8.98
CA GLY A 282 -13.07 -1.91 8.30
C GLY A 282 -11.93 -1.07 7.72
N ARG A 283 -10.67 -1.41 8.01
CA ARG A 283 -9.48 -0.70 7.49
C ARG A 283 -9.11 -1.17 6.10
N ARG A 284 -8.50 -0.25 5.34
CA ARG A 284 -7.80 -0.53 4.08
C ARG A 284 -6.31 -0.42 4.34
N LEU A 285 -5.66 -1.56 4.49
CA LEU A 285 -4.23 -1.65 4.78
C LEU A 285 -3.43 -1.75 3.48
N ALA A 286 -2.33 -1.02 3.40
CA ALA A 286 -1.33 -1.14 2.35
C ALA A 286 0.04 -1.41 2.97
N GLY A 287 0.83 -2.26 2.34
CA GLY A 287 2.13 -2.64 2.86
C GLY A 287 2.75 -3.80 2.12
N HIS A 288 3.50 -4.61 2.83
CA HIS A 288 4.04 -5.86 2.30
C HIS A 288 4.47 -6.80 3.44
N SER A 289 4.28 -8.10 3.24
CA SER A 289 4.91 -9.13 4.05
C SER A 289 6.22 -9.58 3.41
N GLY A 290 7.13 -10.09 4.22
CA GLY A 290 8.42 -10.60 3.75
C GLY A 290 8.81 -11.88 4.47
N SER A 291 9.34 -12.81 3.71
CA SER A 291 9.90 -14.06 4.18
C SER A 291 11.23 -14.32 3.49
N MET A 292 12.21 -14.71 4.26
CA MET A 292 13.46 -15.32 3.83
C MET A 292 13.79 -16.44 4.80
N PRO A 293 14.60 -17.44 4.45
CA PRO A 293 15.01 -18.47 5.40
C PRO A 293 15.48 -17.87 6.71
N GLY A 294 14.84 -18.27 7.80
CA GLY A 294 15.13 -17.75 9.14
C GLY A 294 14.48 -16.40 9.50
N PHE A 295 13.67 -15.79 8.62
CA PHE A 295 13.11 -14.46 8.88
C PHE A 295 11.69 -14.30 8.34
N LEU A 296 10.84 -13.67 9.15
CA LEU A 296 9.52 -13.17 8.76
C LEU A 296 9.43 -11.70 9.15
N ALA A 297 8.87 -10.90 8.27
CA ALA A 297 8.61 -9.49 8.53
C ALA A 297 7.30 -9.05 7.85
N THR A 298 6.61 -8.09 8.42
CA THR A 298 5.44 -7.47 7.79
C THR A 298 5.33 -6.02 8.24
N VAL A 299 4.91 -5.17 7.33
CA VAL A 299 4.55 -3.78 7.59
C VAL A 299 3.21 -3.49 6.94
N TRP A 300 2.28 -2.91 7.70
CA TRP A 300 0.98 -2.44 7.24
C TRP A 300 0.74 -1.00 7.68
N ALA A 301 0.13 -0.21 6.83
CA ALA A 301 -0.33 1.13 7.14
C ALA A 301 -1.76 1.34 6.66
N ASP A 302 -2.55 2.03 7.45
CA ASP A 302 -3.87 2.57 7.11
C ASP A 302 -3.73 4.05 6.81
N ALA A 303 -3.87 4.41 5.54
CA ALA A 303 -3.78 5.80 5.11
C ALA A 303 -4.95 6.66 5.62
N GLY A 304 -6.13 6.06 5.84
CA GLY A 304 -7.31 6.76 6.34
C GLY A 304 -7.15 7.22 7.78
N GLU A 305 -6.45 6.42 8.59
CA GLU A 305 -6.24 6.72 10.01
C GLU A 305 -4.82 7.20 10.35
N GLY A 306 -3.90 7.21 9.40
CA GLY A 306 -2.50 7.56 9.65
C GLY A 306 -1.84 6.66 10.71
N THR A 307 -2.27 5.39 10.77
CA THR A 307 -1.80 4.39 11.73
C THR A 307 -1.13 3.25 10.99
N GLY A 308 -0.04 2.75 11.51
CA GLY A 308 0.67 1.60 10.94
C GLY A 308 1.20 0.67 12.02
N ALA A 309 1.47 -0.56 11.62
CA ALA A 309 2.10 -1.57 12.46
C ALA A 309 3.14 -2.35 11.67
N LEU A 310 4.17 -2.81 12.36
CA LEU A 310 5.18 -3.67 11.79
C LEU A 310 5.64 -4.72 12.80
N PHE A 311 6.14 -5.84 12.28
CA PHE A 311 6.94 -6.78 13.06
C PHE A 311 8.11 -7.33 12.24
N MET A 312 9.14 -7.79 12.93
CA MET A 312 10.23 -8.59 12.38
C MET A 312 10.58 -9.71 13.36
N ALA A 313 10.80 -10.89 12.84
CA ALA A 313 11.09 -12.09 13.61
C ALA A 313 12.21 -12.89 12.94
N ASN A 314 13.04 -13.55 13.75
CA ASN A 314 14.10 -14.42 13.24
C ASN A 314 13.69 -15.91 13.28
N THR A 315 12.60 -16.21 12.60
CA THR A 315 12.08 -17.58 12.42
C THR A 315 11.65 -17.81 10.97
N THR A 316 11.81 -19.03 10.47
CA THR A 316 11.35 -19.43 9.12
C THR A 316 9.83 -19.54 9.05
N SER A 317 9.16 -19.92 10.13
CA SER A 317 7.72 -20.20 10.16
C SER A 317 7.18 -20.17 11.61
N GLY A 318 5.88 -20.41 11.74
CA GLY A 318 5.23 -20.61 13.02
C GLY A 318 4.45 -19.41 13.58
N MET A 319 4.60 -18.22 13.00
CA MET A 319 3.85 -17.05 13.44
C MET A 319 2.39 -17.09 12.98
N THR A 320 1.51 -16.46 13.77
CA THR A 320 0.11 -16.28 13.38
C THR A 320 -0.01 -15.17 12.32
N GLY A 321 -0.97 -15.33 11.40
CA GLY A 321 -1.24 -14.30 10.38
C GLY A 321 -1.92 -13.03 10.92
N THR A 322 -2.34 -13.01 12.19
CA THR A 322 -3.17 -11.94 12.76
C THR A 322 -2.40 -10.95 13.63
N LEU A 323 -1.11 -11.19 13.93
CA LEU A 323 -0.37 -10.37 14.89
C LEU A 323 -0.54 -8.85 14.64
N LEU A 324 -0.32 -8.37 13.40
CA LEU A 324 -0.39 -6.94 13.12
C LEU A 324 -1.80 -6.37 13.21
N THR A 325 -2.80 -7.11 12.75
CA THR A 325 -4.20 -6.69 12.88
C THR A 325 -4.65 -6.63 14.33
N ASP A 326 -4.22 -7.62 15.15
CA ASP A 326 -4.48 -7.62 16.60
C ASP A 326 -3.82 -6.42 17.30
N LEU A 327 -2.58 -6.06 16.91
CA LEU A 327 -1.92 -4.87 17.45
C LEU A 327 -2.65 -3.57 17.08
N LEU A 328 -3.13 -3.46 15.83
CA LEU A 328 -3.94 -2.32 15.38
C LEU A 328 -5.30 -2.26 16.09
N ASP A 329 -5.94 -3.42 16.32
CA ASP A 329 -7.21 -3.52 17.05
C ASP A 329 -7.04 -3.08 18.51
N ILE A 330 -5.94 -3.47 19.18
CA ILE A 330 -5.61 -3.01 20.54
C ILE A 330 -5.48 -1.49 20.58
N VAL A 331 -4.79 -0.88 19.60
CA VAL A 331 -4.67 0.58 19.54
C VAL A 331 -6.02 1.24 19.34
N GLN A 332 -6.87 0.72 18.47
CA GLN A 332 -8.20 1.26 18.22
C GLN A 332 -9.13 1.11 19.44
N GLU A 333 -9.04 -0.01 20.18
CA GLU A 333 -9.83 -0.26 21.36
C GLU A 333 -9.45 0.66 22.54
N TYR A 334 -8.14 0.80 22.79
CA TYR A 334 -7.64 1.51 23.98
C TYR A 334 -7.41 3.01 23.74
N GLU A 335 -7.19 3.40 22.50
CA GLU A 335 -6.90 4.80 22.11
C GLU A 335 -7.67 5.18 20.83
N PRO A 336 -9.00 5.07 20.83
CA PRO A 336 -9.79 5.47 19.68
C PRO A 336 -9.55 6.95 19.35
N ARG A 337 -9.55 7.29 18.07
CA ARG A 337 -9.59 8.70 17.67
C ARG A 337 -10.94 9.28 18.06
N LEU A 338 -10.90 10.38 18.79
CA LEU A 338 -12.10 11.16 19.02
C LEU A 338 -12.43 11.93 17.75
N PRO A 339 -13.69 11.94 17.31
CA PRO A 339 -14.10 12.82 16.22
C PRO A 339 -13.90 14.29 16.64
N ASP A 340 -13.62 15.14 15.66
CA ASP A 340 -13.54 16.56 15.88
C ASP A 340 -14.88 17.10 16.45
N GLU A 341 -14.78 18.07 17.34
CA GLU A 341 -15.98 18.74 17.85
C GLU A 341 -16.68 19.46 16.69
N TRP A 342 -18.00 19.22 16.58
CA TRP A 342 -18.79 19.97 15.63
C TRP A 342 -18.76 21.47 15.98
N GLN A 343 -18.42 22.28 15.01
CA GLN A 343 -18.42 23.73 15.11
C GLN A 343 -19.38 24.32 14.07
N PRO A 344 -20.23 25.30 14.44
CA PRO A 344 -21.01 26.02 13.45
C PRO A 344 -20.07 26.85 12.58
N VAL A 345 -20.32 26.87 11.27
CA VAL A 345 -19.59 27.70 10.32
C VAL A 345 -20.48 28.85 9.82
N ALA A 346 -19.87 29.99 9.52
CA ALA A 346 -20.56 31.04 8.79
C ALA A 346 -20.79 30.56 7.35
N ALA A 347 -22.00 30.75 6.86
CA ALA A 347 -22.37 30.35 5.52
C ALA A 347 -22.86 31.55 4.71
N ASP A 348 -22.51 31.57 3.42
CA ASP A 348 -23.09 32.51 2.47
C ASP A 348 -24.57 32.25 2.28
N ALA A 349 -25.39 33.31 2.24
CA ALA A 349 -26.82 33.20 2.11
C ALA A 349 -27.26 32.58 0.77
N GLY A 350 -26.51 32.80 -0.30
CA GLY A 350 -26.73 32.17 -1.61
C GLY A 350 -26.53 30.68 -1.58
N LEU A 351 -25.43 30.22 -0.93
CA LEU A 351 -25.17 28.79 -0.75
C LEU A 351 -26.21 28.11 0.16
N LEU A 352 -26.63 28.78 1.23
CA LEU A 352 -27.72 28.27 2.09
C LEU A 352 -29.02 28.11 1.31
N ALA A 353 -29.35 29.01 0.39
CA ALA A 353 -30.53 28.90 -0.44
C ALA A 353 -30.52 27.68 -1.39
N LEU A 354 -29.32 27.14 -1.71
CA LEU A 354 -29.20 25.92 -2.52
C LEU A 354 -29.50 24.66 -1.73
N THR A 355 -29.36 24.67 -0.41
CA THR A 355 -29.57 23.50 0.45
C THR A 355 -31.01 23.02 0.46
N GLY A 356 -31.21 21.78 0.92
CA GLY A 356 -32.53 21.16 1.06
C GLY A 356 -32.81 20.12 -0.02
N LEU A 357 -34.12 19.92 -0.28
CA LEU A 357 -34.53 18.87 -1.22
C LEU A 357 -34.42 19.33 -2.68
N TRP A 358 -33.94 18.40 -3.46
CA TRP A 358 -33.88 18.45 -4.91
C TRP A 358 -34.39 17.11 -5.44
N HIS A 359 -34.92 17.06 -6.65
CA HIS A 359 -35.55 15.88 -7.21
C HIS A 359 -34.96 15.52 -8.57
N TRP A 360 -34.55 14.29 -8.71
CA TRP A 360 -34.25 13.68 -10.01
C TRP A 360 -35.46 12.84 -10.44
N GLY A 361 -36.30 13.40 -11.30
CA GLY A 361 -37.63 12.85 -11.52
C GLY A 361 -38.47 12.87 -10.24
N PRO A 362 -39.06 11.76 -9.83
CA PRO A 362 -39.78 11.63 -8.57
C PRO A 362 -38.87 11.38 -7.35
N LYS A 363 -37.56 11.09 -7.55
CA LYS A 363 -36.67 10.67 -6.49
C LYS A 363 -36.05 11.85 -5.76
N PRO A 364 -36.25 11.98 -4.42
CA PRO A 364 -35.70 13.09 -3.66
C PRO A 364 -34.21 12.86 -3.32
N TYR A 365 -33.45 13.94 -3.36
CA TYR A 365 -32.06 14.08 -2.92
C TYR A 365 -31.96 15.24 -1.93
N ALA A 366 -31.04 15.14 -0.98
CA ALA A 366 -30.67 16.23 -0.08
C ALA A 366 -29.37 16.87 -0.57
N LEU A 367 -29.39 18.16 -0.87
CA LEU A 367 -28.18 18.97 -1.04
C LEU A 367 -27.84 19.65 0.28
N ARG A 368 -26.64 19.39 0.78
CA ARG A 368 -26.14 19.94 2.05
C ARG A 368 -24.92 20.81 1.78
N LEU A 369 -24.81 21.88 2.54
CA LEU A 369 -23.57 22.68 2.58
C LEU A 369 -22.61 22.03 3.59
N LEU A 370 -21.39 21.78 3.15
CA LEU A 370 -20.29 21.26 3.95
C LEU A 370 -19.39 22.41 4.42
N PRO A 371 -18.50 22.18 5.40
CA PRO A 371 -17.44 23.13 5.75
C PRO A 371 -16.65 23.56 4.50
N GLU A 372 -16.02 24.75 4.57
CA GLU A 372 -15.20 25.32 3.48
C GLU A 372 -15.96 25.57 2.15
N GLY A 373 -17.28 25.66 2.25
CA GLY A 373 -18.13 25.89 1.08
C GLY A 373 -18.33 24.67 0.18
N GLY A 374 -17.96 23.48 0.61
CA GLY A 374 -18.26 22.24 -0.12
C GLY A 374 -19.76 21.91 -0.13
N LEU A 375 -20.19 21.06 -1.08
CA LEU A 375 -21.55 20.53 -1.15
C LEU A 375 -21.56 19.01 -1.05
N SER A 376 -22.61 18.41 -0.48
CA SER A 376 -22.93 16.99 -0.68
C SER A 376 -24.33 16.85 -1.28
N LEU A 377 -24.46 15.93 -2.25
CA LEU A 377 -25.72 15.55 -2.87
C LEU A 377 -25.97 14.07 -2.59
N GLU A 378 -27.01 13.77 -1.83
CA GLU A 378 -27.28 12.41 -1.34
C GLU A 378 -28.75 12.04 -1.53
N PRO A 379 -29.07 10.78 -1.94
CA PRO A 379 -30.45 10.33 -2.03
C PRO A 379 -31.12 10.29 -0.63
N VAL A 380 -32.34 10.75 -0.53
CA VAL A 380 -33.12 10.67 0.71
C VAL A 380 -33.74 9.28 0.83
N GLY A 381 -33.40 8.55 1.90
CA GLY A 381 -34.06 7.30 2.26
C GLY A 381 -33.69 6.08 1.43
N GLY A 382 -32.42 5.89 1.06
CA GLY A 382 -31.99 4.65 0.40
C GLY A 382 -30.67 4.70 -0.32
N ALA A 383 -30.31 3.59 -0.95
CA ALA A 383 -29.15 3.50 -1.80
C ALA A 383 -29.33 4.33 -3.08
N GLY A 384 -28.27 5.01 -3.50
CA GLY A 384 -28.25 5.80 -4.71
C GLY A 384 -26.90 6.46 -4.94
N ARG A 385 -26.82 7.29 -5.97
CA ARG A 385 -25.62 8.01 -6.33
C ARG A 385 -25.43 9.19 -5.41
N ALA A 386 -24.44 9.16 -4.53
CA ALA A 386 -24.05 10.25 -3.67
C ALA A 386 -22.66 10.75 -4.06
N SER A 387 -22.40 12.04 -3.88
CA SER A 387 -21.07 12.63 -4.05
C SER A 387 -20.92 13.90 -3.25
N ARG A 388 -19.68 14.18 -2.85
CA ARG A 388 -19.26 15.49 -2.34
C ARG A 388 -18.67 16.30 -3.47
N PHE A 389 -18.76 17.61 -3.35
CA PHE A 389 -18.31 18.54 -4.38
C PHE A 389 -17.52 19.68 -3.76
N VAL A 390 -16.51 20.16 -4.46
CA VAL A 390 -15.69 21.32 -4.08
C VAL A 390 -15.88 22.46 -5.09
N PRO A 391 -15.97 23.72 -4.64
CA PRO A 391 -16.14 24.86 -5.54
C PRO A 391 -14.93 25.02 -6.45
N GLN A 392 -15.19 25.49 -7.69
CA GLN A 392 -14.17 25.84 -8.66
C GLN A 392 -14.18 27.37 -8.91
N ASP A 393 -13.09 27.92 -9.44
CA ASP A 393 -12.94 29.35 -9.71
C ASP A 393 -13.96 29.88 -10.76
N ASP A 394 -14.47 29.01 -11.60
CA ASP A 394 -15.49 29.35 -12.62
C ASP A 394 -16.94 29.34 -12.11
N GLY A 395 -17.12 29.15 -10.81
CA GLY A 395 -18.43 29.10 -10.17
C GLY A 395 -19.15 27.75 -10.31
N THR A 396 -18.47 26.74 -10.83
CA THR A 396 -18.94 25.35 -10.85
C THR A 396 -18.42 24.56 -9.65
N TRP A 397 -18.80 23.28 -9.55
CA TRP A 397 -18.44 22.41 -8.46
C TRP A 397 -17.90 21.09 -9.02
N LEU A 398 -16.73 20.65 -8.56
CA LEU A 398 -16.12 19.39 -8.98
C LEU A 398 -16.49 18.28 -8.00
N GLY A 399 -17.00 17.17 -8.52
CA GLY A 399 -17.27 15.96 -7.76
C GLY A 399 -15.99 15.30 -7.25
N LEU A 400 -15.97 14.98 -5.96
CA LEU A 400 -14.77 14.41 -5.29
C LEU A 400 -14.82 12.89 -5.17
N ASP A 401 -16.02 12.31 -5.12
CA ASP A 401 -16.20 10.89 -4.81
C ASP A 401 -17.48 10.31 -5.42
N GLY A 402 -17.68 9.00 -5.21
CA GLY A 402 -18.85 8.29 -5.66
C GLY A 402 -18.98 8.23 -7.18
N TYR A 403 -20.23 8.21 -7.65
CA TYR A 403 -20.51 8.10 -9.08
C TYR A 403 -20.12 9.35 -9.88
N TYR A 404 -20.10 10.50 -9.21
CA TYR A 404 -19.83 11.80 -9.84
C TYR A 404 -18.40 12.30 -9.58
N ALA A 405 -17.46 11.44 -9.19
CA ALA A 405 -16.05 11.81 -9.07
C ALA A 405 -15.52 12.33 -10.41
N GLY A 406 -14.95 13.55 -10.41
CA GLY A 406 -14.46 14.23 -11.61
C GLY A 406 -15.51 14.93 -12.48
N GLU A 407 -16.80 14.78 -12.12
CA GLU A 407 -17.90 15.41 -12.85
C GLU A 407 -18.19 16.82 -12.34
N THR A 408 -18.74 17.66 -13.22
CA THR A 408 -19.03 19.06 -12.89
C THR A 408 -20.50 19.26 -12.58
N LEU A 409 -20.77 19.76 -11.37
CA LEU A 409 -22.08 20.25 -10.96
C LEU A 409 -22.19 21.76 -11.26
N ARG A 410 -23.24 22.16 -11.96
CA ARG A 410 -23.60 23.56 -12.24
C ARG A 410 -24.92 23.91 -11.56
N VAL A 411 -24.99 25.10 -11.03
CA VAL A 411 -26.20 25.66 -10.44
C VAL A 411 -26.81 26.64 -11.43
N ALA A 412 -27.98 26.30 -11.98
CA ALA A 412 -28.79 27.19 -12.79
C ALA A 412 -29.87 27.88 -11.92
N ALA A 413 -30.63 28.76 -12.52
CA ALA A 413 -31.65 29.55 -11.78
C ALA A 413 -32.74 28.66 -11.16
N ASP A 414 -33.11 27.55 -11.79
CA ASP A 414 -34.24 26.70 -11.45
C ASP A 414 -33.91 25.22 -11.33
N HIS A 415 -32.66 24.82 -11.65
CA HIS A 415 -32.23 23.44 -11.59
C HIS A 415 -30.73 23.31 -11.26
N LEU A 416 -30.34 22.10 -10.84
CA LEU A 416 -28.93 21.68 -10.81
C LEU A 416 -28.66 20.80 -12.03
N ASP A 417 -27.56 21.07 -12.68
CA ASP A 417 -27.08 20.33 -13.84
C ASP A 417 -25.80 19.57 -13.46
N LEU A 418 -25.88 18.26 -13.54
CA LEU A 418 -24.75 17.36 -13.29
C LEU A 418 -24.60 16.43 -14.49
N ASN A 419 -23.92 16.93 -15.52
CA ASN A 419 -23.83 16.33 -16.86
C ASN A 419 -25.22 16.13 -17.50
N THR A 420 -25.70 14.88 -17.58
CA THR A 420 -27.00 14.54 -18.11
C THR A 420 -28.10 14.45 -17.05
N PHE A 421 -27.74 14.66 -15.78
CA PHE A 421 -28.67 14.61 -14.66
C PHE A 421 -29.13 16.02 -14.31
N VAL A 422 -30.43 16.22 -14.31
CA VAL A 422 -31.05 17.48 -13.94
C VAL A 422 -31.86 17.27 -12.68
N PHE A 423 -31.58 18.10 -11.67
CA PHE A 423 -32.30 18.07 -10.40
C PHE A 423 -33.09 19.37 -10.26
N THR A 424 -34.35 19.25 -9.87
CA THR A 424 -35.27 20.38 -9.69
C THR A 424 -35.78 20.43 -8.26
N ARG A 425 -36.31 21.61 -7.83
CA ARG A 425 -36.90 21.75 -6.49
C ARG A 425 -38.18 20.94 -6.33
N GLU A 426 -38.98 20.84 -7.39
CA GLU A 426 -40.18 20.04 -7.40
C GLU A 426 -39.97 18.73 -8.15
N PRO A 427 -40.62 17.64 -7.75
CA PRO A 427 -40.55 16.39 -8.49
C PRO A 427 -41.20 16.53 -9.88
N TYR A 428 -40.60 15.90 -10.86
CA TYR A 428 -41.15 15.86 -12.22
C TYR A 428 -41.43 14.43 -12.69
N SER A 429 -42.46 14.30 -13.55
CA SER A 429 -42.81 12.99 -14.11
C SER A 429 -41.71 12.50 -15.06
N PRO A 430 -41.35 11.22 -15.02
CA PRO A 430 -40.40 10.65 -15.99
C PRO A 430 -40.79 10.81 -17.47
N GLY A 431 -42.08 10.97 -17.75
CA GLY A 431 -42.58 11.21 -19.12
C GLY A 431 -42.69 12.67 -19.50
N ALA A 432 -42.38 13.61 -18.58
CA ALA A 432 -42.38 15.04 -18.89
C ALA A 432 -41.07 15.43 -19.62
N PRO A 433 -41.05 16.55 -20.36
CA PRO A 433 -39.83 17.14 -20.85
C PRO A 433 -38.79 17.34 -19.74
N VAL A 434 -37.55 17.04 -19.99
CA VAL A 434 -36.47 17.22 -19.01
C VAL A 434 -36.35 18.72 -18.69
N PRO A 435 -36.41 19.12 -17.41
CA PRO A 435 -36.19 20.51 -17.02
C PRO A 435 -34.81 21.00 -17.50
N GLY A 436 -34.71 22.27 -17.88
CA GLY A 436 -33.47 22.83 -18.42
C GLY A 436 -33.31 22.71 -19.94
N GLY A 437 -34.25 22.01 -20.62
CA GLY A 437 -34.29 21.89 -22.08
C GLY A 437 -33.35 20.82 -22.66
N VAL A 438 -33.51 20.56 -23.96
CA VAL A 438 -32.61 19.73 -24.74
C VAL A 438 -31.36 20.57 -25.06
N ARG A 439 -30.20 20.14 -24.60
CA ARG A 439 -28.94 20.75 -25.09
C ARG A 439 -28.77 20.43 -26.57
N ASP A 440 -28.59 21.45 -27.37
CA ASP A 440 -28.13 21.25 -28.74
C ASP A 440 -26.69 20.76 -28.72
N TRP A 441 -26.50 19.48 -28.95
CA TRP A 441 -25.18 18.83 -29.02
C TRP A 441 -24.36 19.24 -30.27
N HIS A 442 -24.86 20.21 -31.06
CA HIS A 442 -24.27 20.67 -32.29
C HIS A 442 -23.84 22.16 -32.26
N ALA A 443 -23.70 22.75 -31.09
CA ALA A 443 -23.16 24.11 -30.95
C ALA A 443 -21.72 24.11 -30.47
#